data_52102eede8732e79b34294157a561bbd
#
_entry.id   52102eede8732e79b34294157a561bbd
#
_cell.length_a   1.000
_cell.length_b   1.000
_cell.length_c   1.000
_cell.angle_alpha   90.00
_cell.angle_beta   90.00
_cell.angle_gamma   90.00
#
_symmetry.space_group_name_H-M   'P 1'
#
loop_
_entity.id
_entity.type
_entity.pdbx_description
1 polymer ?
#
loop_
_entity_poly.entity_id
_entity_poly.type
_entity_poly.pdbx_seq_one_letter_code
_entity_poly.pdbx_strand_id
1 'polypeptide(L)'
;MTNLSQTFKDFFIHCTQDPEYKHEIQRKLFHILTIAWLPIAYIFLAKKTMLYIIYPMAILVIATDFYRHKNIFIGKVFHFAFGHILRESEFEENSWTGATFMAISAVIVFTICPKTIAICAFFILAVSDCLAALVGKKMTSKEFFEKSVAGSTAFGISALIILILCGIFNHEGLAYYFFGIFAVFATTIIEARPSFLDLDDNLTIPLVFSSIMMFFGLVWSLNY
;
A
#
# COMPACT_ATOMS: atom_id res chain seq x y z
N MET A 1 -34.75 16.77 10.37
CA MET A 1 -33.83 15.77 10.90
C MET A 1 -33.77 14.62 9.90
N THR A 2 -32.88 14.68 8.94
CA THR A 2 -32.63 13.61 7.99
C THR A 2 -32.04 12.42 8.77
N ASN A 3 -32.72 11.30 8.68
CA ASN A 3 -32.39 10.10 9.45
C ASN A 3 -31.02 9.57 9.01
N LEU A 4 -30.00 9.64 9.88
CA LEU A 4 -28.61 9.24 9.60
C LEU A 4 -28.55 7.85 8.94
N SER A 5 -29.48 6.96 9.30
CA SER A 5 -29.59 5.61 8.73
C SER A 5 -30.08 5.61 7.27
N GLN A 6 -30.91 6.59 6.87
CA GLN A 6 -31.36 6.74 5.48
C GLN A 6 -30.25 7.32 4.61
N THR A 7 -29.55 8.32 5.10
CA THR A 7 -28.37 8.89 4.42
C THR A 7 -27.28 7.82 4.24
N PHE A 8 -27.09 6.93 5.21
CA PHE A 8 -26.14 5.80 5.13
C PHE A 8 -26.61 4.72 4.12
N LYS A 9 -27.90 4.43 4.06
CA LYS A 9 -28.47 3.49 3.07
C LYS A 9 -28.40 4.03 1.65
N ASP A 10 -28.77 5.28 1.45
CA ASP A 10 -28.69 5.95 0.13
C ASP A 10 -27.24 6.09 -0.32
N PHE A 11 -26.34 6.32 0.63
CA PHE A 11 -24.88 6.29 0.43
C PHE A 11 -24.41 4.92 -0.07
N PHE A 12 -24.83 3.81 0.56
CA PHE A 12 -24.45 2.45 0.16
C PHE A 12 -25.06 2.05 -1.20
N ILE A 13 -26.32 2.42 -1.45
CA ILE A 13 -27.03 2.11 -2.70
C ILE A 13 -26.36 2.83 -3.88
N HIS A 14 -26.00 4.10 -3.71
CA HIS A 14 -25.33 4.87 -4.75
C HIS A 14 -23.92 4.31 -5.04
N CYS A 15 -23.21 3.80 -4.04
CA CYS A 15 -21.90 3.15 -4.20
C CYS A 15 -21.95 1.87 -5.02
N THR A 16 -23.05 1.12 -4.93
CA THR A 16 -23.20 -0.17 -5.62
C THR A 16 -23.73 -0.02 -7.05
N GLN A 17 -24.21 1.17 -7.44
CA GLN A 17 -24.75 1.43 -8.76
C GLN A 17 -23.77 2.05 -9.74
N ASP A 18 -22.66 2.65 -9.26
CA ASP A 18 -21.61 3.18 -10.12
C ASP A 18 -20.64 2.05 -10.54
N PRO A 19 -20.61 1.66 -11.85
CA PRO A 19 -19.74 0.58 -12.33
C PRO A 19 -18.26 0.84 -12.10
N GLU A 20 -17.81 2.09 -12.22
CA GLU A 20 -16.42 2.46 -12.01
C GLU A 20 -16.01 2.36 -10.54
N TYR A 21 -16.90 2.79 -9.62
CA TYR A 21 -16.64 2.67 -8.19
C TYR A 21 -16.64 1.21 -7.74
N LYS A 22 -17.52 0.38 -8.31
CA LYS A 22 -17.56 -1.06 -8.05
C LYS A 22 -16.26 -1.76 -8.51
N HIS A 23 -15.77 -1.41 -9.68
CA HIS A 23 -14.50 -1.93 -10.19
C HIS A 23 -13.32 -1.51 -9.28
N GLU A 24 -13.32 -0.26 -8.81
CA GLU A 24 -12.32 0.22 -7.86
C GLU A 24 -12.35 -0.55 -6.52
N ILE A 25 -13.55 -0.82 -5.98
CA ILE A 25 -13.70 -1.65 -4.77
C ILE A 25 -13.10 -3.05 -5.00
N GLN A 26 -13.42 -3.71 -6.11
CA GLN A 26 -12.91 -5.03 -6.41
C GLN A 26 -11.37 -5.03 -6.51
N ARG A 27 -10.80 -4.05 -7.20
CA ARG A 27 -9.35 -3.87 -7.31
C ARG A 27 -8.71 -3.66 -5.95
N LYS A 28 -9.30 -2.81 -5.10
CA LYS A 28 -8.75 -2.52 -3.77
C LYS A 28 -8.95 -3.66 -2.78
N LEU A 29 -10.02 -4.44 -2.88
CA LEU A 29 -10.16 -5.68 -2.11
C LEU A 29 -9.09 -6.70 -2.48
N PHE A 30 -8.84 -6.89 -3.78
CA PHE A 30 -7.77 -7.77 -4.24
C PHE A 30 -6.39 -7.27 -3.75
N HIS A 31 -6.15 -5.97 -3.81
CA HIS A 31 -4.93 -5.33 -3.30
C HIS A 31 -4.74 -5.61 -1.79
N ILE A 32 -5.78 -5.40 -0.97
CA ILE A 32 -5.71 -5.73 0.47
C ILE A 32 -5.36 -7.21 0.67
N LEU A 33 -6.06 -8.12 0.01
CA LEU A 33 -5.87 -9.56 0.17
C LEU A 33 -4.46 -10.00 -0.24
N THR A 34 -3.92 -9.40 -1.32
CA THR A 34 -2.58 -9.73 -1.82
C THR A 34 -1.43 -9.12 -1.04
N ILE A 35 -1.67 -8.06 -0.26
CA ILE A 35 -0.63 -7.38 0.51
C ILE A 35 -0.71 -7.68 2.00
N ALA A 36 -1.92 -7.67 2.58
CA ALA A 36 -2.09 -7.78 4.03
C ALA A 36 -1.58 -9.10 4.62
N TRP A 37 -1.55 -10.18 3.83
CA TRP A 37 -0.99 -11.45 4.30
C TRP A 37 0.51 -11.35 4.64
N LEU A 38 1.27 -10.46 3.97
CA LEU A 38 2.70 -10.25 4.24
C LEU A 38 2.96 -9.79 5.68
N PRO A 39 2.41 -8.64 6.14
CA PRO A 39 2.60 -8.22 7.52
C PRO A 39 1.93 -9.17 8.52
N ILE A 40 0.77 -9.78 8.19
CA ILE A 40 0.12 -10.76 9.05
C ILE A 40 1.01 -11.99 9.25
N ALA A 41 1.53 -12.58 8.18
CA ALA A 41 2.45 -13.71 8.28
C ALA A 41 3.70 -13.35 9.08
N TYR A 42 4.22 -12.13 8.88
CA TYR A 42 5.44 -11.69 9.57
C TYR A 42 5.22 -11.49 11.07
N ILE A 43 4.00 -11.23 11.55
CA ILE A 43 3.72 -11.21 13.00
C ILE A 43 4.13 -12.54 13.63
N PHE A 44 3.82 -13.66 12.99
CA PHE A 44 4.02 -15.01 13.52
C PHE A 44 5.36 -15.65 13.11
N LEU A 45 5.98 -15.20 12.02
CA LEU A 45 7.18 -15.80 11.47
C LEU A 45 8.46 -15.06 11.92
N ALA A 46 9.54 -15.84 12.05
CA ALA A 46 10.87 -15.27 12.22
C ALA A 46 11.34 -14.62 10.89
N LYS A 47 12.19 -13.58 10.98
CA LYS A 47 12.72 -12.85 9.82
C LYS A 47 13.27 -13.78 8.75
N LYS A 48 14.09 -14.76 9.15
CA LYS A 48 14.72 -15.72 8.23
C LYS A 48 13.67 -16.52 7.45
N THR A 49 12.64 -17.03 8.12
CA THR A 49 11.55 -17.79 7.48
C THR A 49 10.78 -16.91 6.50
N MET A 50 10.48 -15.66 6.89
CA MET A 50 9.78 -14.71 6.02
C MET A 50 10.56 -14.43 4.74
N LEU A 51 11.88 -14.25 4.83
CA LEU A 51 12.73 -14.03 3.66
C LEU A 51 12.79 -15.25 2.73
N TYR A 52 12.78 -16.47 3.26
CA TYR A 52 12.68 -17.69 2.45
C TYR A 52 11.37 -17.79 1.66
N ILE A 53 10.31 -17.10 2.09
CA ILE A 53 9.04 -17.03 1.37
C ILE A 53 9.06 -15.88 0.35
N ILE A 54 9.50 -14.68 0.79
CA ILE A 54 9.45 -13.46 -0.03
C ILE A 54 10.35 -13.56 -1.26
N TYR A 55 11.59 -14.05 -1.13
CA TYR A 55 12.51 -14.08 -2.26
C TYR A 55 12.04 -14.95 -3.43
N PRO A 56 11.64 -16.22 -3.23
CA PRO A 56 11.09 -17.01 -4.35
C PRO A 56 9.81 -16.41 -4.93
N MET A 57 8.93 -15.86 -4.09
CA MET A 57 7.70 -15.22 -4.57
C MET A 57 8.02 -13.98 -5.41
N ALA A 58 8.94 -13.13 -4.97
CA ALA A 58 9.35 -11.95 -5.72
C ALA A 58 9.97 -12.34 -7.07
N ILE A 59 10.84 -13.34 -7.10
CA ILE A 59 11.42 -13.87 -8.34
C ILE A 59 10.31 -14.35 -9.29
N LEU A 60 9.32 -15.10 -8.77
CA LEU A 60 8.21 -15.60 -9.55
C LEU A 60 7.37 -14.47 -10.14
N VAL A 61 7.00 -13.47 -9.33
CA VAL A 61 6.20 -12.32 -9.77
C VAL A 61 6.94 -11.51 -10.83
N ILE A 62 8.18 -11.15 -10.57
CA ILE A 62 9.02 -10.37 -11.51
C ILE A 62 9.24 -11.15 -12.82
N ALA A 63 9.55 -12.44 -12.72
CA ALA A 63 9.73 -13.29 -13.90
C ALA A 63 8.44 -13.41 -14.73
N THR A 64 7.30 -13.61 -14.07
CA THR A 64 6.00 -13.69 -14.75
C THR A 64 5.68 -12.39 -15.47
N ASP A 65 5.89 -11.25 -14.82
CA ASP A 65 5.66 -9.92 -15.39
C ASP A 65 6.59 -9.64 -16.58
N PHE A 66 7.86 -10.01 -16.46
CA PHE A 66 8.83 -9.90 -17.57
C PHE A 66 8.48 -10.79 -18.78
N TYR A 67 8.08 -12.05 -18.53
CA TYR A 67 7.81 -12.99 -19.60
C TYR A 67 6.42 -12.81 -20.24
N ARG A 68 5.45 -12.17 -19.58
CA ARG A 68 4.11 -11.94 -20.16
C ARG A 68 4.14 -11.13 -21.45
N HIS A 69 5.12 -10.24 -21.63
CA HIS A 69 5.30 -9.46 -22.85
C HIS A 69 6.08 -10.21 -23.93
N LYS A 70 6.88 -11.21 -23.56
CA LYS A 70 7.75 -11.96 -24.49
C LYS A 70 7.16 -13.27 -24.96
N ASN A 71 6.27 -13.86 -24.18
CA ASN A 71 5.69 -15.17 -24.47
C ASN A 71 4.17 -15.08 -24.55
N ILE A 72 3.62 -15.38 -25.74
CA ILE A 72 2.18 -15.29 -26.03
C ILE A 72 1.35 -16.17 -25.07
N PHE A 73 1.86 -17.36 -24.71
CA PHE A 73 1.14 -18.25 -23.80
C PHE A 73 1.06 -17.68 -22.39
N ILE A 74 2.20 -17.21 -21.84
CA ILE A 74 2.25 -16.58 -20.51
C ILE A 74 1.39 -15.32 -20.50
N GLY A 75 1.46 -14.48 -21.54
CA GLY A 75 0.63 -13.29 -21.68
C GLY A 75 -0.86 -13.60 -21.67
N LYS A 76 -1.32 -14.63 -22.38
CA LYS A 76 -2.73 -15.03 -22.38
C LYS A 76 -3.18 -15.55 -21.03
N VAL A 77 -2.40 -16.40 -20.38
CA VAL A 77 -2.71 -16.92 -19.04
C VAL A 77 -2.77 -15.79 -18.03
N PHE A 78 -1.79 -14.88 -18.07
CA PHE A 78 -1.74 -13.71 -17.19
C PHE A 78 -2.95 -12.80 -17.39
N HIS A 79 -3.29 -12.48 -18.64
CA HIS A 79 -4.45 -11.65 -18.96
C HIS A 79 -5.77 -12.31 -18.55
N PHE A 80 -5.89 -13.62 -18.75
CA PHE A 80 -7.07 -14.38 -18.32
C PHE A 80 -7.24 -14.35 -16.80
N ALA A 81 -6.13 -14.49 -16.05
CA ALA A 81 -6.15 -14.55 -14.58
C ALA A 81 -6.33 -13.16 -13.94
N PHE A 82 -5.67 -12.12 -14.48
CA PHE A 82 -5.54 -10.82 -13.83
C PHE A 82 -6.07 -9.63 -14.64
N GLY A 83 -6.46 -9.83 -15.90
CA GLY A 83 -6.86 -8.74 -16.80
C GLY A 83 -7.97 -7.84 -16.27
N HIS A 84 -8.88 -8.38 -15.44
CA HIS A 84 -9.96 -7.59 -14.81
C HIS A 84 -9.50 -6.68 -13.68
N ILE A 85 -8.25 -6.80 -13.22
CA ILE A 85 -7.72 -6.10 -12.05
C ILE A 85 -6.62 -5.11 -12.45
N LEU A 86 -6.04 -5.30 -13.62
CA LEU A 86 -4.97 -4.46 -14.15
C LEU A 86 -5.46 -3.04 -14.45
N ARG A 87 -4.57 -2.07 -14.28
CA ARG A 87 -4.77 -0.68 -14.75
C ARG A 87 -4.54 -0.63 -16.26
N GLU A 88 -5.16 0.33 -16.95
CA GLU A 88 -4.95 0.52 -18.39
C GLU A 88 -3.48 0.71 -18.74
N SER A 89 -2.73 1.45 -17.94
CA SER A 89 -1.28 1.67 -18.10
C SER A 89 -0.45 0.39 -17.98
N GLU A 90 -0.95 -0.64 -17.29
CA GLU A 90 -0.26 -1.93 -17.13
C GLU A 90 -0.41 -2.86 -18.36
N PHE A 91 -1.26 -2.48 -19.33
CA PHE A 91 -1.36 -3.18 -20.62
C PHE A 91 -0.36 -2.68 -21.66
N GLU A 92 0.29 -1.55 -21.45
CA GLU A 92 1.27 -1.02 -22.38
C GLU A 92 2.48 -1.95 -22.52
N GLU A 93 3.10 -1.95 -23.72
CA GLU A 93 4.30 -2.73 -23.98
C GLU A 93 5.44 -2.31 -23.02
N ASN A 94 6.05 -3.29 -22.37
CA ASN A 94 7.12 -3.13 -21.38
C ASN A 94 6.72 -2.43 -20.06
N SER A 95 5.44 -2.25 -19.77
CA SER A 95 5.00 -1.76 -18.48
C SER A 95 5.17 -2.83 -17.38
N TRP A 96 5.53 -2.40 -16.17
CA TRP A 96 5.54 -3.25 -14.99
C TRP A 96 4.23 -3.13 -14.22
N THR A 97 3.78 -4.24 -13.63
CA THR A 97 2.57 -4.22 -12.79
C THR A 97 2.86 -3.71 -11.39
N GLY A 98 1.82 -3.20 -10.72
CA GLY A 98 1.89 -2.87 -9.28
C GLY A 98 2.34 -4.05 -8.42
N ALA A 99 2.08 -5.31 -8.84
CA ALA A 99 2.55 -6.50 -8.14
C ALA A 99 4.08 -6.63 -8.17
N THR A 100 4.73 -6.28 -9.27
CA THR A 100 6.19 -6.24 -9.37
C THR A 100 6.79 -5.18 -8.45
N PHE A 101 6.25 -3.98 -8.44
CA PHE A 101 6.69 -2.91 -7.53
C PHE A 101 6.50 -3.29 -6.06
N MET A 102 5.38 -3.93 -5.73
CA MET A 102 5.13 -4.49 -4.39
C MET A 102 6.17 -5.56 -4.01
N ALA A 103 6.48 -6.48 -4.93
CA ALA A 103 7.46 -7.53 -4.68
C ALA A 103 8.87 -6.97 -4.43
N ILE A 104 9.27 -5.95 -5.20
CA ILE A 104 10.56 -5.26 -5.03
C ILE A 104 10.60 -4.56 -3.66
N SER A 105 9.55 -3.79 -3.32
CA SER A 105 9.49 -3.11 -2.02
C SER A 105 9.48 -4.09 -0.85
N ALA A 106 8.79 -5.24 -0.99
CA ALA A 106 8.79 -6.29 0.02
C ALA A 106 10.20 -6.85 0.24
N VAL A 107 10.92 -7.21 -0.83
CA VAL A 107 12.31 -7.69 -0.72
C VAL A 107 13.17 -6.69 0.04
N ILE A 108 13.11 -5.41 -0.31
CA ILE A 108 13.92 -4.36 0.32
C ILE A 108 13.55 -4.19 1.79
N VAL A 109 12.28 -3.93 2.07
CA VAL A 109 11.81 -3.56 3.41
C VAL A 109 11.95 -4.72 4.41
N PHE A 110 11.54 -5.95 4.03
CA PHE A 110 11.67 -7.10 4.95
C PHE A 110 13.12 -7.55 5.16
N THR A 111 14.00 -7.25 4.21
CA THR A 111 15.44 -7.56 4.37
C THR A 111 16.14 -6.57 5.30
N ILE A 112 15.93 -5.28 5.08
CA ILE A 112 16.72 -4.22 5.71
C ILE A 112 16.10 -3.80 7.05
N CYS A 113 14.77 -3.62 7.10
CA CYS A 113 14.12 -2.97 8.24
C CYS A 113 13.91 -3.91 9.45
N PRO A 114 13.82 -3.34 10.66
CA PRO A 114 13.27 -4.01 11.83
C PRO A 114 11.86 -4.52 11.59
N LYS A 115 11.49 -5.57 12.31
CA LYS A 115 10.21 -6.26 12.14
C LYS A 115 9.00 -5.32 12.25
N THR A 116 8.96 -4.49 13.27
CA THR A 116 7.87 -3.54 13.53
C THR A 116 7.69 -2.54 12.39
N ILE A 117 8.81 -1.98 11.88
CA ILE A 117 8.78 -1.01 10.78
C ILE A 117 8.26 -1.67 9.51
N ALA A 118 8.74 -2.89 9.18
CA ALA A 118 8.30 -3.61 7.99
C ALA A 118 6.79 -3.97 8.06
N ILE A 119 6.31 -4.45 9.20
CA ILE A 119 4.89 -4.75 9.44
C ILE A 119 4.05 -3.47 9.27
N CYS A 120 4.46 -2.37 9.90
CA CYS A 120 3.75 -1.09 9.82
C CYS A 120 3.69 -0.56 8.39
N ALA A 121 4.82 -0.54 7.67
CA ALA A 121 4.90 -0.08 6.28
C ALA A 121 3.94 -0.83 5.35
N PHE A 122 3.86 -2.15 5.48
CA PHE A 122 3.00 -2.97 4.63
C PHE A 122 1.52 -2.94 5.04
N PHE A 123 1.20 -2.71 6.32
CA PHE A 123 -0.18 -2.41 6.71
C PHE A 123 -0.63 -1.03 6.21
N ILE A 124 0.25 -0.02 6.23
CA ILE A 124 -0.04 1.30 5.64
C ILE A 124 -0.31 1.14 4.15
N LEU A 125 0.54 0.43 3.41
CA LEU A 125 0.32 0.15 1.99
C LEU A 125 -1.01 -0.58 1.76
N ALA A 126 -1.30 -1.65 2.50
CA ALA A 126 -2.49 -2.46 2.30
C ALA A 126 -3.79 -1.71 2.62
N VAL A 127 -3.81 -0.95 3.71
CA VAL A 127 -5.05 -0.36 4.25
C VAL A 127 -5.17 1.12 3.90
N SER A 128 -4.12 1.92 4.14
CA SER A 128 -4.24 3.37 3.97
C SER A 128 -4.34 3.78 2.51
N ASP A 129 -3.59 3.14 1.60
CA ASP A 129 -3.75 3.37 0.16
C ASP A 129 -5.14 2.97 -0.33
N CYS A 130 -5.69 1.87 0.17
CA CYS A 130 -7.06 1.49 -0.18
C CYS A 130 -8.11 2.50 0.30
N LEU A 131 -7.99 2.95 1.54
CA LEU A 131 -8.91 3.95 2.10
C LEU A 131 -8.79 5.29 1.37
N ALA A 132 -7.56 5.72 1.06
CA ALA A 132 -7.32 6.94 0.29
C ALA A 132 -8.04 6.91 -1.07
N ALA A 133 -7.89 5.82 -1.81
CA ALA A 133 -8.51 5.67 -3.13
C ALA A 133 -10.05 5.61 -3.04
N LEU A 134 -10.60 4.81 -2.11
CA LEU A 134 -12.06 4.66 -1.97
C LEU A 134 -12.73 5.94 -1.48
N VAL A 135 -12.14 6.61 -0.48
CA VAL A 135 -12.66 7.88 0.05
C VAL A 135 -12.47 9.00 -0.97
N GLY A 136 -11.29 9.07 -1.59
CA GLY A 136 -10.97 10.09 -2.58
C GLY A 136 -11.86 10.04 -3.81
N LYS A 137 -12.19 8.84 -4.31
CA LYS A 137 -13.09 8.67 -5.47
C LYS A 137 -14.55 8.97 -5.11
N LYS A 138 -14.95 8.76 -3.87
CA LYS A 138 -16.33 8.93 -3.44
C LYS A 138 -16.66 10.33 -2.96
N MET A 139 -15.74 10.99 -2.27
CA MET A 139 -15.98 12.32 -1.70
C MET A 139 -15.49 13.40 -2.65
N THR A 140 -16.42 14.19 -3.20
CA THR A 140 -16.07 15.39 -3.94
C THR A 140 -15.41 16.37 -2.96
N SER A 141 -14.11 16.54 -3.09
CA SER A 141 -13.32 17.47 -2.29
C SER A 141 -12.33 18.22 -3.17
N LYS A 142 -11.77 19.31 -2.63
CA LYS A 142 -10.71 20.06 -3.34
C LYS A 142 -9.54 19.15 -3.64
N GLU A 143 -8.80 19.47 -4.66
CA GLU A 143 -7.53 18.80 -4.98
C GLU A 143 -6.47 19.15 -3.93
N PHE A 144 -5.70 18.16 -3.55
CA PHE A 144 -4.49 18.27 -2.76
C PHE A 144 -3.37 17.63 -3.58
N PHE A 145 -2.57 18.46 -4.24
CA PHE A 145 -1.65 18.08 -5.31
C PHE A 145 -2.38 17.36 -6.46
N GLU A 146 -2.17 16.08 -6.64
CA GLU A 146 -2.75 15.28 -7.74
C GLU A 146 -3.91 14.37 -7.27
N LYS A 147 -4.16 14.33 -5.95
CA LYS A 147 -5.26 13.57 -5.35
C LYS A 147 -6.23 14.48 -4.60
N SER A 148 -7.28 13.92 -4.02
CA SER A 148 -8.26 14.70 -3.27
C SER A 148 -7.84 14.89 -1.81
N VAL A 149 -8.17 16.06 -1.23
CA VAL A 149 -7.97 16.32 0.22
C VAL A 149 -8.60 15.21 1.07
N ALA A 150 -9.80 14.74 0.70
CA ALA A 150 -10.50 13.69 1.44
C ALA A 150 -9.71 12.36 1.41
N GLY A 151 -9.17 11.99 0.25
CA GLY A 151 -8.35 10.78 0.09
C GLY A 151 -7.06 10.85 0.90
N SER A 152 -6.29 11.94 0.74
CA SER A 152 -5.02 12.11 1.48
C SER A 152 -5.23 12.22 3.00
N THR A 153 -6.35 12.82 3.44
CA THR A 153 -6.72 12.83 4.87
C THR A 153 -7.05 11.42 5.37
N ALA A 154 -7.79 10.63 4.58
CA ALA A 154 -8.10 9.25 4.91
C ALA A 154 -6.83 8.40 5.00
N PHE A 155 -5.86 8.61 4.07
CA PHE A 155 -4.53 7.99 4.14
C PHE A 155 -3.82 8.34 5.45
N GLY A 156 -3.64 9.62 5.74
CA GLY A 156 -2.90 10.08 6.91
C GLY A 156 -3.50 9.60 8.23
N ILE A 157 -4.83 9.69 8.40
CA ILE A 157 -5.51 9.23 9.61
C ILE A 157 -5.37 7.72 9.79
N SER A 158 -5.61 6.93 8.75
CA SER A 158 -5.49 5.47 8.83
C SER A 158 -4.05 5.02 9.05
N ALA A 159 -3.07 5.69 8.43
CA ALA A 159 -1.66 5.40 8.64
C ALA A 159 -1.21 5.72 10.08
N LEU A 160 -1.72 6.81 10.68
CA LEU A 160 -1.48 7.12 12.11
C LEU A 160 -2.08 6.06 13.03
N ILE A 161 -3.29 5.59 12.75
CA ILE A 161 -3.92 4.51 13.52
C ILE A 161 -3.07 3.24 13.44
N ILE A 162 -2.61 2.86 12.23
CA ILE A 162 -1.75 1.69 12.02
C ILE A 162 -0.42 1.85 12.77
N LEU A 163 0.22 3.01 12.69
CA LEU A 163 1.44 3.32 13.43
C LEU A 163 1.26 3.09 14.94
N ILE A 164 0.18 3.64 15.51
CA ILE A 164 -0.13 3.51 16.93
C ILE A 164 -0.35 2.04 17.31
N LEU A 165 -1.16 1.32 16.54
CA LEU A 165 -1.43 -0.10 16.79
C LEU A 165 -0.15 -0.94 16.71
N CYS A 166 0.66 -0.76 15.65
CA CYS A 166 1.93 -1.48 15.51
C CYS A 166 2.88 -1.19 16.69
N GLY A 167 2.95 0.06 17.15
CA GLY A 167 3.78 0.44 18.28
C GLY A 167 3.31 -0.19 19.58
N ILE A 168 2.00 -0.20 19.86
CA ILE A 168 1.43 -0.81 21.07
C ILE A 168 1.68 -2.32 21.07
N PHE A 169 1.39 -3.02 19.97
CA PHE A 169 1.55 -4.48 19.87
C PHE A 169 3.01 -4.95 19.96
N ASN A 170 3.96 -4.11 19.55
CA ASN A 170 5.38 -4.44 19.62
C ASN A 170 6.10 -3.77 20.80
N HIS A 171 5.37 -3.11 21.71
CA HIS A 171 5.91 -2.42 22.90
C HIS A 171 7.00 -1.39 22.59
N GLU A 172 6.80 -0.62 21.51
CA GLU A 172 7.75 0.39 21.06
C GLU A 172 7.79 1.62 22.00
N GLY A 173 8.95 2.26 22.11
CA GLY A 173 9.14 3.45 22.93
C GLY A 173 8.59 4.74 22.28
N LEU A 174 8.56 5.84 23.02
CA LEU A 174 8.05 7.13 22.58
C LEU A 174 8.72 7.66 21.31
N ALA A 175 10.00 7.38 21.12
CA ALA A 175 10.75 7.75 19.91
C ALA A 175 10.14 7.17 18.63
N TYR A 176 9.66 5.93 18.67
CA TYR A 176 8.98 5.30 17.54
C TYR A 176 7.75 6.11 17.10
N TYR A 177 6.91 6.54 18.04
CA TYR A 177 5.72 7.32 17.72
C TYR A 177 6.08 8.71 17.21
N PHE A 178 7.04 9.37 17.84
CA PHE A 178 7.49 10.70 17.43
C PHE A 178 8.00 10.71 16.00
N PHE A 179 8.94 9.84 15.65
CA PHE A 179 9.47 9.75 14.29
C PHE A 179 8.46 9.15 13.32
N GLY A 180 7.60 8.25 13.79
CA GLY A 180 6.54 7.66 12.98
C GLY A 180 5.52 8.69 12.49
N ILE A 181 5.19 9.70 13.27
CA ILE A 181 4.33 10.82 12.85
C ILE A 181 4.96 11.56 11.66
N PHE A 182 6.26 11.86 11.71
CA PHE A 182 6.96 12.48 10.58
C PHE A 182 6.99 11.57 9.36
N ALA A 183 7.22 10.27 9.56
CA ALA A 183 7.22 9.30 8.47
C ALA A 183 5.83 9.21 7.81
N VAL A 184 4.75 9.15 8.59
CA VAL A 184 3.37 9.15 8.05
C VAL A 184 3.08 10.45 7.30
N PHE A 185 3.45 11.60 7.86
CA PHE A 185 3.22 12.89 7.20
C PHE A 185 3.92 12.96 5.84
N ALA A 186 5.21 12.62 5.78
CA ALA A 186 5.98 12.61 4.54
C ALA A 186 5.41 11.60 3.52
N THR A 187 5.03 10.40 3.98
CA THR A 187 4.42 9.37 3.12
C THR A 187 3.08 9.84 2.56
N THR A 188 2.27 10.55 3.36
CA THR A 188 1.00 11.14 2.90
C THR A 188 1.22 12.18 1.80
N ILE A 189 2.26 13.00 1.89
CA ILE A 189 2.60 13.99 0.85
C ILE A 189 3.03 13.28 -0.44
N ILE A 190 3.87 12.26 -0.35
CA ILE A 190 4.33 11.49 -1.50
C ILE A 190 3.15 10.75 -2.16
N GLU A 191 2.27 10.13 -1.37
CA GLU A 191 1.05 9.50 -1.88
C GLU A 191 0.14 10.49 -2.60
N ALA A 192 0.03 11.72 -2.09
CA ALA A 192 -0.78 12.78 -2.71
C ALA A 192 -0.18 13.33 -4.02
N ARG A 193 1.10 13.08 -4.28
CA ARG A 193 1.82 13.58 -5.46
C ARG A 193 2.66 12.48 -6.13
N PRO A 194 2.00 11.49 -6.78
CA PRO A 194 2.68 10.36 -7.43
C PRO A 194 3.68 10.78 -8.51
N SER A 195 3.42 11.87 -9.25
CA SER A 195 4.36 12.39 -10.26
C SER A 195 5.70 12.89 -9.70
N PHE A 196 5.80 13.12 -8.38
CA PHE A 196 7.05 13.64 -7.78
C PHE A 196 8.21 12.65 -7.90
N LEU A 197 7.95 11.36 -7.76
CA LEU A 197 8.95 10.31 -7.90
C LEU A 197 8.79 9.52 -9.21
N ASP A 198 7.66 9.70 -9.90
CA ASP A 198 7.28 8.95 -11.11
C ASP A 198 7.39 7.42 -10.92
N LEU A 199 7.02 6.96 -9.72
CA LEU A 199 7.07 5.56 -9.31
C LEU A 199 5.72 5.12 -8.76
N ASP A 200 5.44 3.82 -8.85
CA ASP A 200 4.19 3.22 -8.34
C ASP A 200 4.07 3.31 -6.82
N ASP A 201 2.84 3.54 -6.32
CA ASP A 201 2.53 3.66 -4.88
C ASP A 201 2.92 2.40 -4.10
N ASN A 202 2.88 1.21 -4.71
CA ASN A 202 3.31 -0.05 -4.08
C ASN A 202 4.82 -0.10 -3.78
N LEU A 203 5.59 0.75 -4.43
CA LEU A 203 7.02 0.90 -4.18
C LEU A 203 7.27 2.08 -3.23
N THR A 204 6.68 3.24 -3.53
CA THR A 204 7.01 4.49 -2.85
C THR A 204 6.51 4.53 -1.42
N ILE A 205 5.28 4.12 -1.14
CA ILE A 205 4.69 4.15 0.21
C ILE A 205 5.55 3.37 1.22
N PRO A 206 5.83 2.06 1.02
CA PRO A 206 6.61 1.31 2.01
C PRO A 206 8.06 1.76 2.10
N LEU A 207 8.67 2.19 0.98
CA LEU A 207 10.06 2.65 1.00
C LEU A 207 10.20 4.00 1.70
N VAL A 208 9.34 4.97 1.43
CA VAL A 208 9.43 6.30 2.06
C VAL A 208 9.19 6.18 3.56
N PHE A 209 8.11 5.50 3.98
CA PHE A 209 7.84 5.31 5.38
C PHE A 209 9.01 4.63 6.12
N SER A 210 9.45 3.49 5.59
CA SER A 210 10.50 2.71 6.23
C SER A 210 11.87 3.42 6.22
N SER A 211 12.21 4.14 5.15
CA SER A 211 13.48 4.90 5.07
C SER A 211 13.55 5.99 6.11
N ILE A 212 12.46 6.74 6.31
CA ILE A 212 12.39 7.79 7.32
C ILE A 212 12.52 7.18 8.73
N MET A 213 11.77 6.12 9.00
CA MET A 213 11.84 5.42 10.29
C MET A 213 13.25 4.87 10.58
N MET A 214 13.91 4.30 9.57
CA MET A 214 15.29 3.80 9.70
C MET A 214 16.30 4.93 9.92
N PHE A 215 16.17 6.03 9.18
CA PHE A 215 17.06 7.19 9.32
C PHE A 215 17.01 7.75 10.74
N PHE A 216 15.83 8.02 11.26
CA PHE A 216 15.67 8.54 12.61
C PHE A 216 16.04 7.51 13.69
N GLY A 217 15.75 6.23 13.47
CA GLY A 217 16.18 5.15 14.38
C GLY A 217 17.70 5.06 14.48
N LEU A 218 18.41 5.20 13.36
CA LEU A 218 19.88 5.22 13.33
C LEU A 218 20.42 6.47 14.07
N VAL A 219 19.89 7.65 13.76
CA VAL A 219 20.31 8.90 14.42
C VAL A 219 20.07 8.84 15.93
N TRP A 220 18.93 8.26 16.36
CA TRP A 220 18.62 8.08 17.78
C TRP A 220 19.58 7.11 18.45
N SER A 221 19.88 5.97 17.82
CA SER A 221 20.79 4.97 18.40
C SER A 221 22.25 5.43 18.49
N LEU A 222 22.66 6.44 17.70
CA LEU A 222 24.01 7.03 17.78
C LEU A 222 24.16 8.05 18.91
N ASN A 223 23.04 8.53 19.49
CA ASN A 223 23.05 9.54 20.55
C ASN A 223 22.75 8.97 21.96
N TYR A 224 22.56 7.67 22.07
CA TYR A 224 22.37 6.91 23.31
C TYR A 224 23.18 5.61 23.28
#